data_df77c423851e670bcf0dd530b00ee612
#
_entry.id   df77c423851e670bcf0dd530b00ee612
#
_cell.length_a   1.000
_cell.length_b   1.000
_cell.length_c   1.000
_cell.angle_alpha   90.00
_cell.angle_beta   90.00
_cell.angle_gamma   90.00
#
_symmetry.space_group_name_H-M   'P 1'
#
loop_
_entity.id
_entity.type
_entity.pdbx_description
1 polymer ?
#
loop_
_entity_poly.entity_id
_entity_poly.type
_entity_poly.pdbx_seq_one_letter_code
_entity_poly.pdbx_strand_id
1 'polypeptide(L)'
;LAQIEDRHTWFRELDAEHRSWVTLVARAGIDGFVQWFADDGRDINPSAVFDAAPRALMRRITLHQSVDLVRTTIDTVEGQLESVVGRGDRPLVFLAIVQYSREIAFGVAEVYARAAEARGGWDARLEALVVDSVIRGEADETVLSRASALGWRSPAAITVTIGGAPVKDSAVDAMRRLVGERGFDLLASTQGDRLVVVLGGPSGTAGTALSVITEIAEHFGPGQIVVGPEVSDLVDAAASARGALSGIRAADAWPSAPRPVSADDLLPERALAGDGHARRILAREI
;
A
#
# COMPACT_ATOMS: atom_id res chain seq x y z
N LEU A 1 -5.87 -22.31 -25.88
CA LEU A 1 -6.46 -22.57 -24.55
C LEU A 1 -5.93 -23.87 -23.96
N ALA A 2 -5.95 -24.98 -24.65
CA ALA A 2 -5.45 -26.27 -24.14
C ALA A 2 -4.02 -26.16 -23.57
N GLN A 3 -3.12 -25.44 -24.25
CA GLN A 3 -1.76 -25.23 -23.76
C GLN A 3 -1.69 -24.37 -22.46
N ILE A 4 -2.61 -23.42 -22.29
CA ILE A 4 -2.71 -22.63 -21.06
C ILE A 4 -3.19 -23.53 -19.91
N GLU A 5 -4.19 -24.36 -20.14
CA GLU A 5 -4.72 -25.32 -19.17
C GLU A 5 -3.67 -26.36 -18.74
N ASP A 6 -2.84 -26.81 -19.68
CA ASP A 6 -1.80 -27.81 -19.40
C ASP A 6 -0.62 -27.22 -18.62
N ARG A 7 -0.23 -25.99 -18.93
CA ARG A 7 0.95 -25.33 -18.32
C ARG A 7 0.67 -24.64 -16.99
N HIS A 8 -0.56 -24.18 -16.76
CA HIS A 8 -0.90 -23.33 -15.61
C HIS A 8 -1.99 -23.93 -14.75
N THR A 9 -1.63 -24.47 -13.58
CA THR A 9 -2.58 -25.05 -12.61
C THR A 9 -3.60 -24.02 -12.13
N TRP A 10 -3.17 -22.77 -11.88
CA TRP A 10 -4.03 -21.69 -11.43
C TRP A 10 -5.13 -21.32 -12.44
N PHE A 11 -4.91 -21.55 -13.75
CA PHE A 11 -5.92 -21.30 -14.76
C PHE A 11 -7.10 -22.27 -14.66
N ARG A 12 -6.83 -23.52 -14.26
CA ARG A 12 -7.86 -24.54 -14.03
C ARG A 12 -8.73 -24.23 -12.80
N GLU A 13 -8.19 -23.49 -11.85
CA GLU A 13 -8.89 -23.07 -10.62
C GLU A 13 -9.82 -21.85 -10.85
N LEU A 14 -9.68 -21.18 -11.99
CA LEU A 14 -10.60 -20.10 -12.35
C LEU A 14 -11.99 -20.66 -12.66
N ASP A 15 -13.02 -19.89 -12.29
CA ASP A 15 -14.39 -20.18 -12.71
C ASP A 15 -14.57 -19.97 -14.24
N ALA A 16 -15.69 -20.42 -14.77
CA ALA A 16 -15.98 -20.40 -16.21
C ALA A 16 -16.00 -18.98 -16.78
N GLU A 17 -16.47 -18.00 -16.01
CA GLU A 17 -16.54 -16.61 -16.40
C GLU A 17 -15.13 -15.99 -16.57
N HIS A 18 -14.26 -16.17 -15.60
CA HIS A 18 -12.89 -15.68 -15.66
C HIS A 18 -12.07 -16.36 -16.76
N ARG A 19 -12.25 -17.67 -16.98
CA ARG A 19 -11.63 -18.38 -18.12
C ARG A 19 -12.10 -17.82 -19.46
N SER A 20 -13.39 -17.48 -19.58
CA SER A 20 -13.93 -16.86 -20.78
C SER A 20 -13.29 -15.49 -21.05
N TRP A 21 -13.08 -14.67 -20.00
CA TRP A 21 -12.42 -13.37 -20.13
C TRP A 21 -10.94 -13.49 -20.55
N VAL A 22 -10.20 -14.45 -20.00
CA VAL A 22 -8.82 -14.73 -20.44
C VAL A 22 -8.80 -15.11 -21.92
N THR A 23 -9.75 -15.94 -22.35
CA THR A 23 -9.91 -16.32 -23.77
C THR A 23 -10.15 -15.10 -24.66
N LEU A 24 -11.01 -14.20 -24.22
CA LEU A 24 -11.33 -12.97 -24.94
C LEU A 24 -10.10 -12.07 -25.11
N VAL A 25 -9.31 -11.90 -24.04
CA VAL A 25 -8.08 -11.10 -24.06
C VAL A 25 -7.01 -11.73 -24.97
N ALA A 26 -6.81 -13.05 -24.87
CA ALA A 26 -5.85 -13.75 -25.73
C ALA A 26 -6.24 -13.62 -27.21
N ARG A 27 -7.54 -13.75 -27.53
CA ARG A 27 -8.06 -13.55 -28.88
C ARG A 27 -7.88 -12.11 -29.36
N ALA A 28 -8.21 -11.12 -28.53
CA ALA A 28 -8.01 -9.71 -28.85
C ALA A 28 -6.54 -9.39 -29.15
N GLY A 29 -5.60 -10.03 -28.44
CA GLY A 29 -4.16 -9.92 -28.71
C GLY A 29 -3.76 -10.46 -30.08
N ILE A 30 -4.30 -11.62 -30.47
CA ILE A 30 -4.04 -12.23 -31.78
C ILE A 30 -4.68 -11.40 -32.90
N ASP A 31 -5.94 -11.00 -32.75
CA ASP A 31 -6.65 -10.18 -33.72
C ASP A 31 -5.95 -8.81 -33.90
N GLY A 32 -5.48 -8.22 -32.81
CA GLY A 32 -4.69 -6.99 -32.80
C GLY A 32 -3.35 -7.14 -33.53
N PHE A 33 -2.66 -8.28 -33.37
CA PHE A 33 -1.45 -8.58 -34.15
C PHE A 33 -1.74 -8.63 -35.65
N VAL A 34 -2.80 -9.33 -36.06
CA VAL A 34 -3.16 -9.45 -37.48
C VAL A 34 -3.48 -8.10 -38.10
N GLN A 35 -4.23 -7.25 -37.40
CA GLN A 35 -4.55 -5.90 -37.87
C GLN A 35 -3.28 -5.03 -37.97
N TRP A 36 -2.47 -5.01 -36.93
CA TRP A 36 -1.23 -4.25 -36.90
C TRP A 36 -0.25 -4.66 -38.01
N PHE A 37 -0.13 -5.97 -38.24
CA PHE A 37 0.71 -6.50 -39.30
C PHE A 37 0.18 -6.15 -40.69
N ALA A 38 -1.15 -6.14 -40.89
CA ALA A 38 -1.79 -5.75 -42.15
C ALA A 38 -1.65 -4.24 -42.45
N ASP A 39 -1.54 -3.40 -41.40
CA ASP A 39 -1.38 -1.94 -41.51
C ASP A 39 0.09 -1.48 -41.53
N ASP A 40 1.02 -2.32 -41.99
CA ASP A 40 2.46 -2.06 -42.06
C ASP A 40 3.11 -1.65 -40.75
N GLY A 41 2.58 -2.12 -39.62
CA GLY A 41 3.16 -1.88 -38.30
C GLY A 41 2.96 -0.47 -37.74
N ARG A 42 1.97 0.26 -38.24
CA ARG A 42 1.62 1.59 -37.74
C ARG A 42 0.72 1.46 -36.50
N ASP A 43 1.06 2.25 -35.49
CA ASP A 43 0.28 2.48 -34.25
C ASP A 43 -0.20 1.21 -33.52
N ILE A 44 0.70 0.58 -32.76
CA ILE A 44 0.29 -0.40 -31.75
C ILE A 44 -0.35 0.36 -30.58
N ASN A 45 -1.61 0.01 -30.27
CA ASN A 45 -2.20 0.37 -29.00
C ASN A 45 -2.26 -0.88 -28.08
N PRO A 46 -1.22 -1.14 -27.27
CA PRO A 46 -1.18 -2.33 -26.41
C PRO A 46 -2.32 -2.35 -25.38
N SER A 47 -2.80 -1.17 -24.95
CA SER A 47 -3.88 -1.08 -23.98
C SER A 47 -5.22 -1.54 -24.56
N ALA A 48 -5.44 -1.43 -25.86
CA ALA A 48 -6.69 -1.88 -26.51
C ALA A 48 -6.96 -3.39 -26.31
N VAL A 49 -5.89 -4.20 -26.20
CA VAL A 49 -6.01 -5.64 -25.91
C VAL A 49 -6.62 -5.87 -24.52
N PHE A 50 -6.29 -4.98 -23.56
CA PHE A 50 -6.77 -5.07 -22.17
C PHE A 50 -8.08 -4.32 -21.95
N ASP A 51 -8.48 -3.42 -22.84
CA ASP A 51 -9.79 -2.76 -22.80
C ASP A 51 -10.94 -3.78 -23.01
N ALA A 52 -10.64 -4.91 -23.64
CA ALA A 52 -11.57 -6.03 -23.75
C ALA A 52 -11.76 -6.78 -22.42
N ALA A 53 -10.88 -6.58 -21.43
CA ALA A 53 -10.96 -7.25 -20.13
C ALA A 53 -11.78 -6.42 -19.14
N PRO A 54 -12.81 -7.00 -18.48
CA PRO A 54 -13.48 -6.34 -17.38
C PRO A 54 -12.49 -6.00 -16.26
N ARG A 55 -12.64 -4.84 -15.62
CA ARG A 55 -11.82 -4.43 -14.47
C ARG A 55 -11.79 -5.48 -13.35
N ALA A 56 -12.83 -6.31 -13.27
CA ALA A 56 -12.92 -7.42 -12.32
C ALA A 56 -11.84 -8.49 -12.55
N LEU A 57 -11.48 -8.77 -13.81
CA LEU A 57 -10.42 -9.73 -14.16
C LEU A 57 -9.06 -9.28 -13.61
N MET A 58 -8.74 -7.98 -13.72
CA MET A 58 -7.51 -7.37 -13.22
C MET A 58 -7.33 -7.47 -11.71
N ARG A 59 -8.41 -7.69 -10.95
CA ARG A 59 -8.37 -7.92 -9.50
C ARG A 59 -8.12 -9.38 -9.15
N ARG A 60 -8.41 -10.29 -10.06
CA ARG A 60 -8.37 -11.74 -9.85
C ARG A 60 -7.07 -12.36 -10.38
N ILE A 61 -6.51 -11.80 -11.44
CA ILE A 61 -5.28 -12.28 -12.08
C ILE A 61 -4.12 -11.34 -11.69
N THR A 62 -3.06 -11.91 -11.16
CA THR A 62 -1.85 -11.16 -10.78
C THR A 62 -1.05 -10.75 -12.01
N LEU A 63 -0.12 -9.78 -11.86
CA LEU A 63 0.82 -9.43 -12.92
C LEU A 63 1.62 -10.64 -13.40
N HIS A 64 2.09 -11.50 -12.48
CA HIS A 64 2.83 -12.72 -12.80
C HIS A 64 2.00 -13.65 -13.68
N GLN A 65 0.77 -13.92 -13.30
CA GLN A 65 -0.16 -14.74 -14.09
C GLN A 65 -0.44 -14.15 -15.48
N SER A 66 -0.57 -12.82 -15.58
CA SER A 66 -0.75 -12.14 -16.87
C SER A 66 0.47 -12.26 -17.77
N VAL A 67 1.68 -12.13 -17.22
CA VAL A 67 2.93 -12.34 -17.95
C VAL A 67 3.05 -13.79 -18.43
N ASP A 68 2.66 -14.77 -17.61
CA ASP A 68 2.65 -16.19 -17.99
C ASP A 68 1.67 -16.47 -19.14
N LEU A 69 0.48 -15.84 -19.12
CA LEU A 69 -0.49 -15.95 -20.21
C LEU A 69 0.05 -15.37 -21.53
N VAL A 70 0.63 -14.17 -21.47
CA VAL A 70 1.23 -13.53 -22.65
C VAL A 70 2.33 -14.41 -23.20
N ARG A 71 3.26 -14.89 -22.36
CA ARG A 71 4.34 -15.79 -22.77
C ARG A 71 3.81 -17.06 -23.43
N THR A 72 2.84 -17.74 -22.78
CA THR A 72 2.25 -18.97 -23.32
C THR A 72 1.55 -18.74 -24.65
N THR A 73 0.91 -17.58 -24.83
CA THR A 73 0.27 -17.24 -26.10
C THR A 73 1.31 -17.02 -27.19
N ILE A 74 2.40 -16.29 -26.90
CA ILE A 74 3.52 -16.08 -27.82
C ILE A 74 4.15 -17.39 -28.23
N ASP A 75 4.55 -18.26 -27.26
CA ASP A 75 5.12 -19.58 -27.50
C ASP A 75 4.20 -20.42 -28.41
N THR A 76 2.89 -20.33 -28.22
CA THR A 76 1.91 -21.07 -29.02
C THR A 76 1.89 -20.59 -30.46
N VAL A 77 1.91 -19.26 -30.67
CA VAL A 77 1.90 -18.65 -32.02
C VAL A 77 3.21 -18.97 -32.74
N GLU A 78 4.34 -18.83 -32.05
CA GLU A 78 5.68 -19.17 -32.61
C GLU A 78 5.76 -20.65 -33.01
N GLY A 79 5.27 -21.55 -32.16
CA GLY A 79 5.26 -22.99 -32.43
C GLY A 79 4.38 -23.40 -33.62
N GLN A 80 3.37 -22.59 -33.96
CA GLN A 80 2.50 -22.83 -35.12
C GLN A 80 2.96 -22.13 -36.39
N LEU A 81 3.93 -21.24 -36.32
CA LEU A 81 4.41 -20.41 -37.41
C LEU A 81 4.83 -21.26 -38.63
N GLU A 82 5.49 -22.38 -38.39
CA GLU A 82 5.94 -23.29 -39.45
C GLU A 82 4.82 -23.93 -40.25
N SER A 83 3.66 -24.14 -39.63
CA SER A 83 2.50 -24.75 -40.25
C SER A 83 1.61 -23.78 -41.03
N VAL A 84 1.65 -22.49 -40.66
CA VAL A 84 0.74 -21.45 -41.18
C VAL A 84 1.41 -20.55 -42.20
N VAL A 85 2.73 -20.28 -42.07
CA VAL A 85 3.44 -19.29 -42.89
C VAL A 85 4.41 -19.97 -43.86
N GLY A 86 4.39 -19.52 -45.13
CA GLY A 86 5.30 -19.96 -46.18
C GLY A 86 6.77 -19.72 -45.81
N ARG A 87 7.68 -20.60 -46.27
CA ARG A 87 9.10 -20.57 -45.87
C ARG A 87 9.77 -19.20 -46.14
N GLY A 88 9.37 -18.50 -47.20
CA GLY A 88 9.93 -17.20 -47.57
C GLY A 88 9.58 -16.06 -46.61
N ASP A 89 8.37 -16.12 -46.05
CA ASP A 89 7.83 -15.03 -45.23
C ASP A 89 8.06 -15.24 -43.72
N ARG A 90 8.50 -16.43 -43.31
CA ARG A 90 8.71 -16.79 -41.89
C ARG A 90 9.58 -15.81 -41.12
N PRO A 91 10.76 -15.36 -41.66
CA PRO A 91 11.61 -14.43 -40.92
C PRO A 91 10.92 -13.07 -40.67
N LEU A 92 10.15 -12.60 -41.65
CA LEU A 92 9.41 -11.33 -41.54
C LEU A 92 8.33 -11.43 -40.48
N VAL A 93 7.49 -12.49 -40.52
CA VAL A 93 6.42 -12.69 -39.56
C VAL A 93 6.97 -12.95 -38.15
N PHE A 94 8.07 -13.71 -38.03
CA PHE A 94 8.73 -13.92 -36.73
C PHE A 94 9.21 -12.59 -36.13
N LEU A 95 9.87 -11.73 -36.89
CA LEU A 95 10.31 -10.43 -36.41
C LEU A 95 9.12 -9.57 -36.00
N ALA A 96 8.03 -9.60 -36.75
CA ALA A 96 6.80 -8.90 -36.42
C ALA A 96 6.17 -9.41 -35.11
N ILE A 97 6.14 -10.73 -34.89
CA ILE A 97 5.68 -11.32 -33.63
C ILE A 97 6.53 -10.83 -32.45
N VAL A 98 7.86 -10.85 -32.58
CA VAL A 98 8.76 -10.38 -31.53
C VAL A 98 8.52 -8.88 -31.21
N GLN A 99 8.38 -8.04 -32.23
CA GLN A 99 8.11 -6.62 -32.04
C GLN A 99 6.77 -6.38 -31.34
N TYR A 100 5.70 -6.98 -31.84
CA TYR A 100 4.37 -6.85 -31.26
C TYR A 100 4.30 -7.38 -29.83
N SER A 101 4.91 -8.54 -29.58
CA SER A 101 4.95 -9.18 -28.25
C SER A 101 5.64 -8.31 -27.21
N ARG A 102 6.71 -7.62 -27.62
CA ARG A 102 7.41 -6.66 -26.76
C ARG A 102 6.48 -5.53 -26.33
N GLU A 103 5.75 -4.93 -27.27
CA GLU A 103 4.82 -3.84 -26.96
C GLU A 103 3.66 -4.31 -26.07
N ILE A 104 3.12 -5.52 -26.30
CA ILE A 104 2.10 -6.11 -25.43
C ILE A 104 2.65 -6.34 -24.03
N ALA A 105 3.86 -6.88 -23.88
CA ALA A 105 4.48 -7.11 -22.57
C ALA A 105 4.65 -5.82 -21.77
N PHE A 106 5.11 -4.73 -22.40
CA PHE A 106 5.20 -3.43 -21.76
C PHE A 106 3.81 -2.85 -21.43
N GLY A 107 2.83 -3.01 -22.33
CA GLY A 107 1.46 -2.60 -22.07
C GLY A 107 0.84 -3.29 -20.85
N VAL A 108 1.07 -4.60 -20.68
CA VAL A 108 0.67 -5.34 -19.45
C VAL A 108 1.28 -4.69 -18.22
N ALA A 109 2.59 -4.49 -18.23
CA ALA A 109 3.31 -3.90 -17.09
C ALA A 109 2.76 -2.51 -16.74
N GLU A 110 2.49 -1.66 -17.74
CA GLU A 110 1.94 -0.32 -17.55
C GLU A 110 0.54 -0.35 -16.95
N VAL A 111 -0.35 -1.21 -17.44
CA VAL A 111 -1.71 -1.36 -16.92
C VAL A 111 -1.69 -1.77 -15.44
N TYR A 112 -0.83 -2.73 -15.07
CA TYR A 112 -0.71 -3.17 -13.68
C TYR A 112 -0.03 -2.12 -12.80
N ALA A 113 0.97 -1.38 -13.30
CA ALA A 113 1.60 -0.28 -12.58
C ALA A 113 0.57 0.82 -12.26
N ARG A 114 -0.19 1.28 -13.25
CA ARG A 114 -1.28 2.26 -13.05
C ARG A 114 -2.34 1.79 -12.06
N ALA A 115 -2.70 0.50 -12.11
CA ALA A 115 -3.66 -0.07 -11.16
C ALA A 115 -3.10 -0.15 -9.73
N ALA A 116 -1.80 -0.39 -9.58
CA ALA A 116 -1.12 -0.38 -8.29
C ALA A 116 -1.00 1.05 -7.72
N GLU A 117 -0.62 2.02 -8.54
CA GLU A 117 -0.55 3.44 -8.17
C GLU A 117 -1.92 3.97 -7.75
N ALA A 118 -2.98 3.64 -8.51
CA ALA A 118 -4.35 4.05 -8.16
C ALA A 118 -4.80 3.46 -6.82
N ARG A 119 -4.46 2.20 -6.53
CA ARG A 119 -4.74 1.55 -5.24
C ARG A 119 -3.96 2.20 -4.11
N GLY A 120 -2.65 2.38 -4.27
CA GLY A 120 -1.82 3.03 -3.26
C GLY A 120 -2.30 4.44 -2.93
N GLY A 121 -2.70 5.23 -3.93
CA GLY A 121 -3.29 6.55 -3.71
C GLY A 121 -4.64 6.52 -3.00
N TRP A 122 -5.47 5.49 -3.23
CA TRP A 122 -6.73 5.30 -2.51
C TRP A 122 -6.49 4.89 -1.06
N ASP A 123 -5.62 3.92 -0.82
CA ASP A 123 -5.27 3.43 0.52
C ASP A 123 -4.68 4.55 1.37
N ALA A 124 -3.78 5.37 0.82
CA ALA A 124 -3.20 6.52 1.52
C ALA A 124 -4.26 7.59 1.89
N ARG A 125 -5.24 7.86 1.01
CA ARG A 125 -6.33 8.78 1.32
C ARG A 125 -7.26 8.24 2.40
N LEU A 126 -7.60 6.94 2.33
CA LEU A 126 -8.43 6.28 3.33
C LEU A 126 -7.73 6.28 4.69
N GLU A 127 -6.43 6.00 4.71
CA GLU A 127 -5.60 6.01 5.91
C GLU A 127 -5.54 7.41 6.53
N ALA A 128 -5.33 8.45 5.73
CA ALA A 128 -5.35 9.83 6.19
C ALA A 128 -6.68 10.21 6.82
N LEU A 129 -7.81 9.78 6.24
CA LEU A 129 -9.14 10.00 6.80
C LEU A 129 -9.33 9.30 8.15
N VAL A 130 -8.86 8.05 8.28
CA VAL A 130 -8.92 7.31 9.53
C VAL A 130 -8.10 7.99 10.63
N VAL A 131 -6.84 8.31 10.34
CA VAL A 131 -5.94 8.99 11.29
C VAL A 131 -6.51 10.35 11.71
N ASP A 132 -7.04 11.13 10.78
CA ASP A 132 -7.63 12.44 11.07
C ASP A 132 -8.86 12.33 11.97
N SER A 133 -9.75 11.36 11.72
CA SER A 133 -10.91 11.09 12.58
C SER A 133 -10.50 10.66 13.99
N VAL A 134 -9.46 9.82 14.08
CA VAL A 134 -8.89 9.36 15.37
C VAL A 134 -8.37 10.56 16.19
N ILE A 135 -7.58 11.44 15.57
CA ILE A 135 -7.01 12.61 16.27
C ILE A 135 -8.09 13.55 16.76
N ARG A 136 -9.17 13.73 15.98
CA ARG A 136 -10.31 14.58 16.35
C ARG A 136 -11.22 13.97 17.39
N GLY A 137 -11.08 12.68 17.67
CA GLY A 137 -12.00 11.96 18.56
C GLY A 137 -13.35 11.68 17.92
N GLU A 138 -13.39 11.55 16.61
CA GLU A 138 -14.57 11.26 15.80
C GLU A 138 -14.56 9.80 15.29
N ALA A 139 -13.80 8.92 15.97
CA ALA A 139 -13.72 7.51 15.62
C ALA A 139 -15.04 6.80 15.99
N ASP A 140 -15.79 6.41 14.97
CA ASP A 140 -17.04 5.65 15.03
C ASP A 140 -16.90 4.27 14.36
N GLU A 141 -17.96 3.50 14.28
CA GLU A 141 -17.99 2.20 13.61
C GLU A 141 -17.56 2.28 12.13
N THR A 142 -17.82 3.41 11.47
CA THR A 142 -17.41 3.64 10.08
C THR A 142 -15.90 3.77 9.98
N VAL A 143 -15.28 4.47 10.91
CA VAL A 143 -13.82 4.62 11.01
C VAL A 143 -13.16 3.27 11.32
N LEU A 144 -13.72 2.48 12.23
CA LEU A 144 -13.26 1.13 12.55
C LEU A 144 -13.33 0.20 11.32
N SER A 145 -14.43 0.25 10.57
CA SER A 145 -14.60 -0.52 9.34
C SER A 145 -13.55 -0.13 8.28
N ARG A 146 -13.26 1.17 8.12
CA ARG A 146 -12.22 1.67 7.20
C ARG A 146 -10.82 1.25 7.63
N ALA A 147 -10.51 1.31 8.94
CA ALA A 147 -9.26 0.83 9.49
C ALA A 147 -9.07 -0.67 9.22
N SER A 148 -10.11 -1.47 9.43
CA SER A 148 -10.10 -2.91 9.10
C SER A 148 -9.85 -3.16 7.61
N ALA A 149 -10.42 -2.36 6.72
CA ALA A 149 -10.16 -2.45 5.27
C ALA A 149 -8.70 -2.16 4.90
N LEU A 150 -7.98 -1.37 5.71
CA LEU A 150 -6.55 -1.09 5.60
C LEU A 150 -5.66 -2.17 6.27
N GLY A 151 -6.26 -3.21 6.84
CA GLY A 151 -5.54 -4.31 7.51
C GLY A 151 -5.35 -4.12 9.01
N TRP A 152 -6.03 -3.16 9.65
CA TRP A 152 -6.01 -2.99 11.09
C TRP A 152 -6.72 -4.15 11.78
N ARG A 153 -6.02 -4.88 12.64
CA ARG A 153 -6.50 -6.12 13.28
C ARG A 153 -7.15 -5.91 14.65
N SER A 154 -7.49 -4.66 14.99
CA SER A 154 -8.07 -4.29 16.30
C SER A 154 -7.17 -4.71 17.48
N PRO A 155 -5.96 -4.19 17.54
CA PRO A 155 -5.00 -4.50 18.62
C PRO A 155 -5.50 -3.98 19.97
N ALA A 156 -5.04 -4.61 21.04
CA ALA A 156 -5.49 -4.32 22.40
C ALA A 156 -4.73 -3.17 23.10
N ALA A 157 -3.61 -2.71 22.51
CA ALA A 157 -2.84 -1.59 23.01
C ALA A 157 -2.55 -0.63 21.85
N ILE A 158 -2.97 0.62 21.99
CA ILE A 158 -2.88 1.63 20.92
C ILE A 158 -2.19 2.86 21.46
N THR A 159 -1.23 3.38 20.68
CA THR A 159 -0.57 4.66 20.98
C THR A 159 -0.55 5.53 19.72
N VAL A 160 -0.67 6.84 19.92
CA VAL A 160 -0.49 7.83 18.87
C VAL A 160 0.86 8.52 19.08
N THR A 161 1.68 8.51 18.03
CA THR A 161 2.99 9.15 18.03
C THR A 161 3.00 10.29 17.03
N ILE A 162 3.58 11.42 17.40
CA ILE A 162 3.73 12.59 16.55
C ILE A 162 5.21 12.97 16.46
N GLY A 163 5.71 13.18 15.25
CA GLY A 163 7.07 13.64 14.98
C GLY A 163 7.11 14.47 13.71
N GLY A 164 8.31 14.87 13.27
CA GLY A 164 8.50 15.59 12.02
C GLY A 164 8.10 14.74 10.80
N ALA A 165 7.58 15.38 9.77
CA ALA A 165 7.26 14.70 8.50
C ALA A 165 8.52 14.14 7.83
N PRO A 166 8.49 12.91 7.31
CA PRO A 166 9.63 12.31 6.64
C PRO A 166 10.01 13.06 5.36
N VAL A 167 11.29 13.04 5.04
CA VAL A 167 11.81 13.62 3.79
C VAL A 167 11.65 12.66 2.61
N LYS A 168 11.63 11.35 2.89
CA LYS A 168 11.53 10.29 1.87
C LYS A 168 10.11 9.76 1.79
N ASP A 169 9.53 9.68 0.61
CA ASP A 169 8.19 9.12 0.38
C ASP A 169 8.06 7.66 0.83
N SER A 170 9.16 6.88 0.73
CA SER A 170 9.17 5.47 1.15
C SER A 170 9.32 5.24 2.66
N ALA A 171 9.44 6.29 3.48
CA ALA A 171 9.69 6.17 4.91
C ALA A 171 8.54 5.45 5.64
N VAL A 172 7.30 5.80 5.35
CA VAL A 172 6.12 5.18 5.96
C VAL A 172 6.02 3.69 5.62
N ASP A 173 6.34 3.31 4.39
CA ASP A 173 6.34 1.89 3.99
C ASP A 173 7.46 1.10 4.67
N ALA A 174 8.61 1.72 4.90
CA ALA A 174 9.69 1.12 5.69
C ALA A 174 9.26 0.91 7.15
N MET A 175 8.66 1.94 7.78
CA MET A 175 8.09 1.82 9.13
C MET A 175 7.08 0.69 9.22
N ARG A 176 6.14 0.62 8.27
CA ARG A 176 5.08 -0.41 8.25
C ARG A 176 5.64 -1.82 8.19
N ARG A 177 6.68 -2.05 7.37
CA ARG A 177 7.35 -3.36 7.32
C ARG A 177 8.02 -3.72 8.64
N LEU A 178 8.82 -2.80 9.21
CA LEU A 178 9.56 -3.02 10.45
C LEU A 178 8.63 -3.33 11.63
N VAL A 179 7.55 -2.57 11.79
CA VAL A 179 6.61 -2.80 12.90
C VAL A 179 5.76 -4.05 12.66
N GLY A 180 5.42 -4.36 11.39
CA GLY A 180 4.68 -5.56 11.00
C GLY A 180 5.43 -6.85 11.33
N GLU A 181 6.75 -6.89 11.17
CA GLU A 181 7.60 -8.02 11.56
C GLU A 181 7.54 -8.31 13.06
N ARG A 182 7.20 -7.32 13.87
CA ARG A 182 6.99 -7.45 15.32
C ARG A 182 5.54 -7.70 15.74
N GLY A 183 4.65 -7.86 14.78
CA GLY A 183 3.23 -8.10 15.02
C GLY A 183 2.42 -6.86 15.39
N PHE A 184 2.94 -5.66 15.12
CA PHE A 184 2.21 -4.41 15.30
C PHE A 184 1.52 -3.98 14.01
N ASP A 185 0.40 -3.27 14.16
CA ASP A 185 -0.28 -2.56 13.08
C ASP A 185 0.11 -1.09 13.09
N LEU A 186 0.21 -0.47 11.92
CA LEU A 186 0.55 0.93 11.77
C LEU A 186 -0.39 1.62 10.79
N LEU A 187 -0.99 2.73 11.24
CA LEU A 187 -1.62 3.71 10.37
C LEU A 187 -0.85 5.02 10.48
N ALA A 188 -0.62 5.70 9.36
CA ALA A 188 0.16 6.93 9.34
C ALA A 188 -0.45 7.98 8.40
N SER A 189 -0.31 9.24 8.77
CA SER A 189 -0.70 10.37 7.93
C SER A 189 0.22 11.54 8.15
N THR A 190 0.65 12.17 7.06
CA THR A 190 1.38 13.43 7.11
C THR A 190 0.39 14.59 7.15
N GLN A 191 0.52 15.44 8.16
CA GLN A 191 -0.30 16.64 8.36
C GLN A 191 0.60 17.87 8.43
N GLY A 192 0.75 18.57 7.31
CA GLY A 192 1.68 19.69 7.18
C GLY A 192 3.13 19.22 7.35
N ASP A 193 3.81 19.73 8.36
CA ASP A 193 5.21 19.40 8.71
C ASP A 193 5.34 18.22 9.69
N ARG A 194 4.24 17.54 10.01
CA ARG A 194 4.21 16.46 11.01
C ARG A 194 3.76 15.14 10.42
N LEU A 195 4.37 14.07 10.89
CA LEU A 195 3.90 12.70 10.72
C LEU A 195 3.17 12.28 11.99
N VAL A 196 1.95 11.82 11.81
CA VAL A 196 1.14 11.18 12.85
C VAL A 196 1.12 9.69 12.58
N VAL A 197 1.49 8.90 13.56
CA VAL A 197 1.50 7.43 13.52
C VAL A 197 0.57 6.91 14.60
N VAL A 198 -0.40 6.08 14.24
CA VAL A 198 -1.20 5.27 15.16
C VAL A 198 -0.61 3.88 15.14
N LEU A 199 -0.03 3.47 16.25
CA LEU A 199 0.59 2.16 16.44
C LEU A 199 -0.31 1.29 17.30
N GLY A 200 -0.62 0.09 16.82
CA GLY A 200 -1.41 -0.88 17.55
C GLY A 200 -0.63 -2.17 17.78
N GLY A 201 -0.69 -2.71 18.99
CA GLY A 201 0.04 -3.92 19.34
C GLY A 201 -0.66 -4.79 20.37
N PRO A 202 -0.02 -5.88 20.82
CA PRO A 202 -0.54 -6.73 21.88
C PRO A 202 -0.57 -5.96 23.22
N SER A 203 -1.58 -6.25 24.06
CA SER A 203 -1.70 -5.64 25.38
C SER A 203 -0.62 -6.11 26.38
N GLY A 204 -0.34 -5.27 27.38
CA GLY A 204 0.53 -5.64 28.51
C GLY A 204 2.01 -5.42 28.29
N THR A 205 2.39 -4.69 27.26
CA THR A 205 3.77 -4.33 26.95
C THR A 205 4.00 -2.83 27.13
N ALA A 206 3.68 -2.32 28.32
CA ALA A 206 4.05 -0.95 28.70
C ALA A 206 5.55 -0.73 28.41
N GLY A 207 5.88 0.27 27.62
CA GLY A 207 7.24 0.49 27.11
C GLY A 207 7.54 -0.16 25.76
N THR A 208 6.77 -1.13 25.29
CA THR A 208 7.01 -1.76 23.98
C THR A 208 6.72 -0.80 22.83
N ALA A 209 5.67 0.02 22.93
CA ALA A 209 5.37 1.03 21.91
C ALA A 209 6.53 2.04 21.78
N LEU A 210 7.07 2.55 22.88
CA LEU A 210 8.23 3.44 22.87
C LEU A 210 9.45 2.77 22.25
N SER A 211 9.70 1.48 22.56
CA SER A 211 10.80 0.70 21.98
C SER A 211 10.61 0.54 20.47
N VAL A 212 9.40 0.19 20.00
CA VAL A 212 9.10 0.05 18.58
C VAL A 212 9.27 1.39 17.84
N ILE A 213 8.79 2.50 18.44
CA ILE A 213 8.97 3.83 17.86
C ILE A 213 10.44 4.23 17.84
N THR A 214 11.25 3.81 18.84
CA THR A 214 12.70 4.05 18.85
C THR A 214 13.40 3.43 17.63
N GLU A 215 12.99 2.22 17.23
CA GLU A 215 13.57 1.53 16.08
C GLU A 215 13.24 2.18 14.74
N ILE A 216 12.06 2.79 14.62
CA ILE A 216 11.64 3.49 13.42
C ILE A 216 11.89 5.00 13.49
N ALA A 217 12.54 5.51 14.56
CA ALA A 217 12.75 6.94 14.79
C ALA A 217 13.54 7.64 13.68
N GLU A 218 14.46 6.92 13.01
CA GLU A 218 15.23 7.44 11.87
C GLU A 218 14.39 7.76 10.63
N HIS A 219 13.19 7.17 10.53
CA HIS A 219 12.28 7.40 9.42
C HIS A 219 11.40 8.64 9.62
N PHE A 220 11.32 9.20 10.81
CA PHE A 220 10.72 10.50 11.04
C PHE A 220 11.65 11.63 10.57
N GLY A 221 11.05 12.76 10.23
CA GLY A 221 11.78 13.99 9.95
C GLY A 221 12.47 14.60 11.19
N PRO A 222 13.10 15.76 11.03
CA PRO A 222 13.81 16.42 12.12
C PRO A 222 12.86 16.85 13.25
N GLY A 223 13.43 17.11 14.43
CA GLY A 223 12.70 17.51 15.62
C GLY A 223 12.37 16.35 16.55
N GLN A 224 11.61 16.65 17.61
CA GLN A 224 11.27 15.68 18.63
C GLN A 224 10.18 14.70 18.12
N ILE A 225 10.18 13.49 18.69
CA ILE A 225 9.15 12.47 18.48
C ILE A 225 8.51 12.22 19.85
N VAL A 226 7.20 12.39 19.93
CA VAL A 226 6.46 12.20 21.19
C VAL A 226 5.45 11.09 21.04
N VAL A 227 5.54 10.10 21.94
CA VAL A 227 4.61 8.97 22.05
C VAL A 227 3.56 9.29 23.10
N GLY A 228 2.29 9.27 22.68
CA GLY A 228 1.16 9.49 23.58
C GLY A 228 0.92 8.32 24.56
N PRO A 229 0.09 8.50 25.58
CA PRO A 229 -0.27 7.43 26.48
C PRO A 229 -0.97 6.27 25.76
N GLU A 230 -0.77 5.07 26.26
CA GLU A 230 -1.45 3.87 25.75
C GLU A 230 -2.94 3.89 26.07
N VAL A 231 -3.76 3.48 25.10
CA VAL A 231 -5.21 3.28 25.24
C VAL A 231 -5.58 1.90 24.69
N SER A 232 -6.76 1.41 25.06
CA SER A 232 -7.20 0.05 24.72
C SER A 232 -7.98 -0.06 23.42
N ASP A 233 -8.47 1.05 22.87
CA ASP A 233 -9.31 1.06 21.68
C ASP A 233 -8.96 2.23 20.75
N LEU A 234 -9.20 2.06 19.45
CA LEU A 234 -9.02 3.09 18.45
C LEU A 234 -9.98 4.28 18.68
N VAL A 235 -11.14 4.04 19.24
CA VAL A 235 -12.11 5.08 19.63
C VAL A 235 -11.53 6.01 20.68
N ASP A 236 -10.73 5.48 21.61
CA ASP A 236 -10.09 6.22 22.68
C ASP A 236 -8.75 6.85 22.27
N ALA A 237 -8.25 6.55 21.08
CA ALA A 237 -6.93 6.98 20.61
C ALA A 237 -6.78 8.51 20.52
N ALA A 238 -7.89 9.26 20.50
CA ALA A 238 -7.87 10.70 20.66
C ALA A 238 -7.24 11.18 21.97
N ALA A 239 -7.31 10.38 23.04
CA ALA A 239 -6.64 10.72 24.31
C ALA A 239 -5.13 10.61 24.16
N SER A 240 -4.64 9.56 23.50
CA SER A 240 -3.23 9.37 23.13
C SER A 240 -2.74 10.50 22.23
N ALA A 241 -3.51 10.83 21.19
CA ALA A 241 -3.21 11.92 20.27
C ALA A 241 -3.06 13.27 20.95
N ARG A 242 -3.98 13.60 21.89
CA ARG A 242 -3.91 14.84 22.68
C ARG A 242 -2.63 14.89 23.52
N GLY A 243 -2.26 13.76 24.15
CA GLY A 243 -1.02 13.65 24.92
C GLY A 243 0.21 13.91 24.06
N ALA A 244 0.32 13.24 22.91
CA ALA A 244 1.41 13.42 21.96
C ALA A 244 1.48 14.85 21.41
N LEU A 245 0.34 15.43 21.03
CA LEU A 245 0.26 16.79 20.50
C LEU A 245 0.64 17.84 21.54
N SER A 246 0.23 17.66 22.79
CA SER A 246 0.62 18.53 23.89
C SER A 246 2.11 18.40 24.19
N GLY A 247 2.64 17.17 24.17
CA GLY A 247 4.07 16.90 24.33
C GLY A 247 4.94 17.55 23.27
N ILE A 248 4.56 17.45 21.98
CA ILE A 248 5.29 18.11 20.88
C ILE A 248 5.38 19.62 21.06
N ARG A 249 4.31 20.24 21.55
CA ARG A 249 4.30 21.71 21.81
C ARG A 249 5.19 22.10 22.99
N ALA A 250 5.38 21.20 23.94
CA ALA A 250 6.13 21.41 25.15
C ALA A 250 7.59 20.92 25.07
N ALA A 251 7.94 20.14 24.05
CA ALA A 251 9.21 19.43 23.94
C ALA A 251 10.45 20.37 23.91
N ASP A 252 10.30 21.58 23.36
CA ASP A 252 11.36 22.57 23.32
C ASP A 252 11.80 23.05 24.72
N ALA A 253 10.95 22.88 25.74
CA ALA A 253 11.29 23.20 27.12
C ALA A 253 12.26 22.19 27.76
N TRP A 254 12.44 21.01 27.14
CA TRP A 254 13.41 20.00 27.53
C TRP A 254 14.34 19.63 26.35
N PRO A 255 15.34 20.44 26.01
CA PRO A 255 16.21 20.24 24.85
C PRO A 255 17.00 18.93 24.86
N SER A 256 17.23 18.34 26.03
CA SER A 256 17.98 17.08 26.22
C SER A 256 17.04 15.87 26.37
N ALA A 257 15.74 16.02 26.07
CA ALA A 257 14.81 14.89 26.10
C ALA A 257 15.24 13.78 25.13
N PRO A 258 15.05 12.50 25.51
CA PRO A 258 15.34 11.40 24.57
C PRO A 258 14.46 11.50 23.32
N ARG A 259 14.92 10.90 22.24
CA ARG A 259 14.18 10.84 20.97
C ARG A 259 13.98 9.40 20.54
N PRO A 260 12.78 8.84 20.62
CA PRO A 260 11.49 9.43 21.07
C PRO A 260 11.41 9.63 22.59
N VAL A 261 10.41 10.42 23.03
CA VAL A 261 10.07 10.65 24.43
C VAL A 261 8.58 10.33 24.66
N SER A 262 8.25 9.80 25.86
CA SER A 262 6.86 9.63 26.26
C SER A 262 6.22 10.99 26.58
N ALA A 263 4.97 11.16 26.21
CA ALA A 263 4.19 12.32 26.61
C ALA A 263 4.05 12.44 28.15
N ASP A 264 4.14 11.33 28.86
CA ASP A 264 4.07 11.32 30.33
C ASP A 264 5.38 11.75 30.99
N ASP A 265 6.51 11.53 30.34
CA ASP A 265 7.80 12.09 30.81
C ASP A 265 7.88 13.61 30.63
N LEU A 266 7.00 14.19 29.79
CA LEU A 266 6.89 15.64 29.55
C LEU A 266 5.76 16.30 30.37
N LEU A 267 5.22 15.63 31.42
CA LEU A 267 4.14 16.19 32.21
C LEU A 267 4.43 17.58 32.80
N PRO A 268 5.63 17.85 33.37
CA PRO A 268 5.96 19.19 33.89
C PRO A 268 5.94 20.26 32.79
N GLU A 269 6.58 19.99 31.65
CA GLU A 269 6.69 20.91 30.51
C GLU A 269 5.31 21.17 29.89
N ARG A 270 4.50 20.11 29.74
CA ARG A 270 3.11 20.19 29.25
C ARG A 270 2.25 21.03 30.17
N ALA A 271 2.38 20.83 31.50
CA ALA A 271 1.63 21.62 32.48
C ALA A 271 1.98 23.09 32.41
N LEU A 272 3.27 23.44 32.26
CA LEU A 272 3.76 24.82 32.09
C LEU A 272 3.27 25.43 30.76
N ALA A 273 3.22 24.61 29.69
CA ALA A 273 2.70 25.01 28.38
C ALA A 273 1.16 25.15 28.32
N GLY A 274 0.47 24.93 29.45
CA GLY A 274 -0.97 25.17 29.54
C GLY A 274 -1.86 23.91 29.41
N ASP A 275 -1.27 22.71 29.39
CA ASP A 275 -2.05 21.44 29.37
C ASP A 275 -2.76 21.21 30.70
N GLY A 276 -4.09 21.43 30.72
CA GLY A 276 -4.91 21.22 31.91
C GLY A 276 -4.99 19.77 32.36
N HIS A 277 -4.77 18.80 31.46
CA HIS A 277 -4.73 17.38 31.80
C HIS A 277 -3.45 17.03 32.55
N ALA A 278 -2.30 17.48 32.05
CA ALA A 278 -1.01 17.33 32.72
C ALA A 278 -1.00 17.96 34.12
N ARG A 279 -1.57 19.16 34.26
CA ARG A 279 -1.73 19.82 35.58
C ARG A 279 -2.53 18.99 36.56
N ARG A 280 -3.63 18.35 36.12
CA ARG A 280 -4.45 17.49 36.98
C ARG A 280 -3.73 16.21 37.39
N ILE A 281 -2.92 15.63 36.51
CA ILE A 281 -2.14 14.45 36.86
C ILE A 281 -1.11 14.82 37.93
N LEU A 282 -0.28 15.83 37.68
CA LEU A 282 0.75 16.29 38.64
C LEU A 282 0.16 16.69 39.97
N ALA A 283 -1.04 17.32 40.01
CA ALA A 283 -1.69 17.69 41.27
C ALA A 283 -2.23 16.49 42.07
N ARG A 284 -2.29 15.30 41.50
CA ARG A 284 -2.70 14.06 42.22
C ARG A 284 -1.50 13.26 42.73
N GLU A 285 -0.32 13.51 42.22
CA GLU A 285 0.93 12.84 42.63
C GLU A 285 1.65 13.57 43.77
N ILE A 286 1.19 14.80 44.11
CA ILE A 286 1.67 15.61 45.24
C ILE A 286 0.71 15.39 46.44
#